data_6950fd9af08af4c62613e299fd9e6acd
#
_entry.id   6950fd9af08af4c62613e299fd9e6acd
#
_cell.length_a   1.000
_cell.length_b   1.000
_cell.length_c   1.000
_cell.angle_alpha   90.00
_cell.angle_beta   90.00
_cell.angle_gamma   90.00
#
_symmetry.space_group_name_H-M   'P 1'
#
loop_
_entity.id
_entity.type
_entity.pdbx_description
1 polymer ?
#
loop_
_entity_poly.entity_id
_entity_poly.type
_entity_poly.pdbx_seq_one_letter_code
_entity_poly.pdbx_strand_id
1 'polypeptide(L)'
;QANQISFAVPPYLEVAGKSHAGAIMIPAGAQFEGSQAIIAVENPRACFARLLALFRPPEEVKGGISQYAFIHPSARVGKNVAVLPFAYVAEDAEIGDNTVIYPHVYVGRHVKIGSDCTLYSNVTVRENCVLGNRVILQAGAVIGGDGFGYITADGKHTKVLQTGNVVVGDDVEIGCNTCIDRATVDSTVIGKGTKIDNLVHVGHNDIIGENCILVAHVGISGSVTVGNNTTFGGQAATAGHLKIGSNCTFAGRTGIISDVPDNVIWAGFPAQPHVEWLREQAQVRKLGDLMKKVRRLEKTVKELEKK
;
A
#
# COMPACT_ATOMS: atom_id res chain seq x y z
N GLN A 1 -9.12 25.34 -19.87
CA GLN A 1 -9.32 25.79 -21.24
C GLN A 1 -10.68 25.29 -21.74
N ALA A 2 -11.28 25.98 -22.72
CA ALA A 2 -12.63 25.68 -23.21
C ALA A 2 -12.82 24.25 -23.80
N ASN A 3 -11.74 23.57 -24.12
CA ASN A 3 -11.74 22.18 -24.58
C ASN A 3 -11.41 21.16 -23.48
N GLN A 4 -11.41 21.56 -22.23
CA GLN A 4 -11.12 20.70 -21.09
C GLN A 4 -12.39 20.39 -20.30
N ILE A 5 -12.44 19.19 -19.73
CA ILE A 5 -13.45 18.78 -18.77
C ILE A 5 -12.82 18.55 -17.40
N SER A 6 -13.52 18.92 -16.34
CA SER A 6 -13.09 18.74 -14.95
C SER A 6 -14.23 18.25 -14.09
N PHE A 7 -13.99 18.07 -12.80
CA PHE A 7 -15.05 17.82 -11.83
C PHE A 7 -14.89 18.71 -10.60
N ALA A 8 -15.98 18.97 -9.92
CA ALA A 8 -15.99 19.67 -8.65
C ALA A 8 -17.01 19.06 -7.69
N VAL A 9 -16.63 19.04 -6.42
CA VAL A 9 -17.49 18.63 -5.29
C VAL A 9 -17.37 19.68 -4.19
N PRO A 10 -18.35 19.85 -3.28
CA PRO A 10 -18.21 20.73 -2.13
C PRO A 10 -16.90 20.45 -1.36
N PRO A 11 -16.19 21.50 -0.87
CA PRO A 11 -16.54 22.93 -0.91
C PRO A 11 -16.06 23.68 -2.19
N TYR A 12 -15.58 23.01 -3.23
CA TYR A 12 -14.88 23.60 -4.36
C TYR A 12 -15.76 24.05 -5.52
N LEU A 13 -17.08 24.02 -5.39
CA LEU A 13 -18.01 24.36 -6.47
C LEU A 13 -17.86 25.83 -6.91
N GLU A 14 -17.75 26.75 -5.98
CA GLU A 14 -17.57 28.19 -6.28
C GLU A 14 -16.25 28.46 -7.03
N VAL A 15 -15.17 27.82 -6.59
CA VAL A 15 -13.86 27.94 -7.26
C VAL A 15 -13.91 27.36 -8.68
N ALA A 16 -14.64 26.28 -8.87
CA ALA A 16 -14.83 25.67 -10.17
C ALA A 16 -15.62 26.56 -11.14
N GLY A 17 -16.59 27.35 -10.65
CA GLY A 17 -17.32 28.32 -11.44
C GLY A 17 -16.45 29.42 -12.05
N LYS A 18 -15.30 29.70 -11.46
CA LYS A 18 -14.29 30.67 -11.95
C LYS A 18 -13.26 30.03 -12.89
N SER A 19 -13.35 28.71 -13.17
CA SER A 19 -12.41 28.02 -14.03
C SER A 19 -12.66 28.31 -15.51
N HIS A 20 -11.65 28.02 -16.34
CA HIS A 20 -11.75 28.14 -17.81
C HIS A 20 -12.05 26.78 -18.47
N ALA A 21 -12.51 25.78 -17.74
CA ALA A 21 -12.92 24.50 -18.32
C ALA A 21 -14.17 24.66 -19.18
N GLY A 22 -14.28 23.91 -20.26
CA GLY A 22 -15.49 23.92 -21.11
C GLY A 22 -16.66 23.19 -20.47
N ALA A 23 -16.40 22.16 -19.66
CA ALA A 23 -17.40 21.40 -18.94
C ALA A 23 -16.92 21.02 -17.55
N ILE A 24 -17.86 20.94 -16.60
CA ILE A 24 -17.58 20.52 -15.20
C ILE A 24 -18.61 19.49 -14.77
N MET A 25 -18.14 18.36 -14.24
CA MET A 25 -18.99 17.38 -13.56
C MET A 25 -19.23 17.82 -12.13
N ILE A 26 -20.48 17.85 -11.71
CA ILE A 26 -20.88 18.21 -10.34
C ILE A 26 -21.85 17.15 -9.77
N PRO A 27 -22.02 17.08 -8.43
CA PRO A 27 -23.05 16.23 -7.84
C PRO A 27 -24.43 16.60 -8.33
N ALA A 28 -25.28 15.60 -8.60
CA ALA A 28 -26.68 15.82 -8.96
C ALA A 28 -27.38 16.63 -7.86
N GLY A 29 -28.12 17.68 -8.26
CA GLY A 29 -28.82 18.60 -7.35
C GLY A 29 -27.94 19.67 -6.71
N ALA A 30 -26.63 19.71 -6.95
CA ALA A 30 -25.79 20.79 -6.47
C ALA A 30 -26.06 22.09 -7.22
N GLN A 31 -26.09 23.21 -6.48
CA GLN A 31 -26.13 24.54 -7.10
C GLN A 31 -24.73 24.89 -7.62
N PHE A 32 -24.69 25.43 -8.82
CA PHE A 32 -23.43 25.81 -9.46
C PHE A 32 -23.61 27.11 -10.23
N GLU A 33 -22.76 28.08 -9.95
CA GLU A 33 -22.71 29.37 -10.63
C GLU A 33 -21.45 29.45 -11.49
N GLY A 34 -21.62 29.39 -12.80
CA GLY A 34 -20.54 29.46 -13.77
C GLY A 34 -21.07 29.42 -15.20
N SER A 35 -20.21 29.76 -16.17
CA SER A 35 -20.54 29.77 -17.60
C SER A 35 -20.27 28.43 -18.29
N GLN A 36 -19.72 27.45 -17.58
CA GLN A 36 -19.29 26.14 -18.11
C GLN A 36 -20.52 25.25 -18.36
N ALA A 37 -20.40 24.31 -19.32
CA ALA A 37 -21.36 23.24 -19.45
C ALA A 37 -21.33 22.34 -18.21
N ILE A 38 -22.50 21.97 -17.70
CA ILE A 38 -22.62 21.18 -16.47
C ILE A 38 -23.03 19.75 -16.82
N ILE A 39 -22.32 18.79 -16.21
CA ILE A 39 -22.66 17.36 -16.24
C ILE A 39 -22.99 16.95 -14.81
N ALA A 40 -24.28 16.86 -14.49
CA ALA A 40 -24.75 16.44 -13.17
C ALA A 40 -24.71 14.92 -13.05
N VAL A 41 -24.00 14.38 -12.06
CA VAL A 41 -23.82 12.94 -11.81
C VAL A 41 -23.87 12.64 -10.32
N GLU A 42 -24.19 11.41 -9.94
CA GLU A 42 -24.22 11.01 -8.53
C GLU A 42 -22.84 11.11 -7.87
N ASN A 43 -21.81 10.61 -8.54
CA ASN A 43 -20.44 10.64 -8.03
C ASN A 43 -19.46 11.20 -9.08
N PRO A 44 -19.19 12.52 -9.05
CA PRO A 44 -18.31 13.19 -10.00
C PRO A 44 -16.89 12.60 -10.06
N ARG A 45 -16.33 12.16 -8.92
CA ARG A 45 -14.99 11.57 -8.87
C ARG A 45 -14.93 10.24 -9.61
N ALA A 46 -15.90 9.36 -9.36
CA ALA A 46 -15.97 8.06 -10.03
C ALA A 46 -16.26 8.21 -11.54
N CYS A 47 -17.16 9.15 -11.92
CA CYS A 47 -17.43 9.45 -13.31
C CYS A 47 -16.22 10.03 -14.03
N PHE A 48 -15.47 10.90 -13.37
CA PHE A 48 -14.24 11.47 -13.93
C PHE A 48 -13.17 10.40 -14.16
N ALA A 49 -12.99 9.45 -13.23
CA ALA A 49 -12.08 8.33 -13.42
C ALA A 49 -12.44 7.49 -14.66
N ARG A 50 -13.74 7.21 -14.87
CA ARG A 50 -14.22 6.53 -16.09
C ARG A 50 -13.97 7.35 -17.36
N LEU A 51 -14.15 8.66 -17.27
CA LEU A 51 -13.91 9.55 -18.39
C LEU A 51 -12.43 9.56 -18.80
N LEU A 52 -11.51 9.54 -17.85
CA LEU A 52 -10.07 9.44 -18.15
C LEU A 52 -9.73 8.19 -18.99
N ALA A 53 -10.34 7.06 -18.67
CA ALA A 53 -10.17 5.81 -19.44
C ALA A 53 -10.71 5.93 -20.88
N LEU A 54 -11.77 6.72 -21.12
CA LEU A 54 -12.29 6.97 -22.46
C LEU A 54 -11.38 7.89 -23.29
N PHE A 55 -10.80 8.91 -22.67
CA PHE A 55 -9.91 9.85 -23.38
C PHE A 55 -8.49 9.32 -23.58
N ARG A 56 -8.06 8.46 -22.69
CA ARG A 56 -6.76 7.77 -22.79
C ARG A 56 -6.96 6.30 -22.42
N PRO A 57 -7.48 5.50 -23.36
CA PRO A 57 -7.54 4.06 -23.14
C PRO A 57 -6.13 3.52 -22.87
N PRO A 58 -5.99 2.53 -22.01
CA PRO A 58 -4.72 1.85 -21.81
C PRO A 58 -4.13 1.42 -23.16
N GLU A 59 -2.81 1.52 -23.29
CA GLU A 59 -2.13 1.02 -24.49
C GLU A 59 -2.34 -0.50 -24.57
N GLU A 60 -2.93 -0.97 -25.66
CA GLU A 60 -3.17 -2.38 -25.86
C GLU A 60 -1.85 -3.08 -26.25
N VAL A 61 -1.31 -3.84 -25.31
CA VAL A 61 -0.15 -4.70 -25.58
C VAL A 61 -0.66 -5.98 -26.23
N LYS A 62 -0.39 -6.12 -27.52
CA LYS A 62 -0.79 -7.34 -28.26
C LYS A 62 -0.10 -8.56 -27.69
N GLY A 63 -0.86 -9.65 -27.50
CA GLY A 63 -0.32 -10.94 -27.09
C GLY A 63 0.76 -11.44 -28.04
N GLY A 64 1.72 -12.16 -27.48
CA GLY A 64 2.83 -12.75 -28.21
C GLY A 64 4.08 -12.85 -27.34
N ILE A 65 4.94 -13.80 -27.68
CA ILE A 65 6.20 -14.04 -26.97
C ILE A 65 7.34 -13.45 -27.80
N SER A 66 8.07 -12.51 -27.20
CA SER A 66 9.25 -11.93 -27.84
C SER A 66 10.34 -12.98 -28.07
N GLN A 67 10.99 -12.95 -29.22
CA GLN A 67 12.16 -13.80 -29.48
C GLN A 67 13.35 -13.56 -28.52
N TYR A 68 13.37 -12.43 -27.83
CA TYR A 68 14.37 -12.06 -26.85
C TYR A 68 13.94 -12.39 -25.40
N ALA A 69 12.76 -12.96 -25.18
CA ALA A 69 12.35 -13.47 -23.89
C ALA A 69 12.79 -14.92 -23.73
N PHE A 70 13.06 -15.30 -22.49
CA PHE A 70 13.31 -16.72 -22.17
C PHE A 70 12.10 -17.29 -21.42
N ILE A 71 11.57 -18.40 -21.90
CA ILE A 71 10.54 -19.18 -21.22
C ILE A 71 11.05 -20.62 -21.13
N HIS A 72 11.13 -21.12 -19.89
CA HIS A 72 11.55 -22.50 -19.68
C HIS A 72 10.54 -23.47 -20.35
N PRO A 73 11.02 -24.58 -20.99
CA PRO A 73 10.15 -25.50 -21.73
C PRO A 73 9.05 -26.17 -20.90
N SER A 74 9.21 -26.28 -19.58
CA SER A 74 8.18 -26.81 -18.67
C SER A 74 7.16 -25.74 -18.19
N ALA A 75 7.41 -24.45 -18.45
CA ALA A 75 6.47 -23.40 -18.06
C ALA A 75 5.18 -23.47 -18.90
N ARG A 76 4.07 -23.18 -18.27
CA ARG A 76 2.76 -23.13 -18.91
C ARG A 76 2.30 -21.69 -19.09
N VAL A 77 2.04 -21.31 -20.33
CA VAL A 77 1.62 -19.96 -20.68
C VAL A 77 0.23 -20.02 -21.30
N GLY A 78 -0.70 -19.25 -20.76
CA GLY A 78 -2.09 -19.16 -21.19
C GLY A 78 -2.27 -18.48 -22.55
N LYS A 79 -3.53 -18.25 -22.91
CA LYS A 79 -3.90 -17.60 -24.18
C LYS A 79 -3.67 -16.09 -24.09
N ASN A 80 -3.34 -15.46 -25.21
CA ASN A 80 -3.13 -14.00 -25.36
C ASN A 80 -2.14 -13.39 -24.39
N VAL A 81 -1.24 -14.19 -23.80
CA VAL A 81 -0.19 -13.68 -22.93
C VAL A 81 0.84 -12.91 -23.78
N ALA A 82 1.23 -11.73 -23.31
CA ALA A 82 2.34 -10.96 -23.89
C ALA A 82 3.57 -11.13 -23.00
N VAL A 83 4.68 -11.63 -23.58
CA VAL A 83 5.98 -11.69 -22.90
C VAL A 83 6.97 -10.85 -23.68
N LEU A 84 7.33 -9.71 -23.13
CA LEU A 84 8.13 -8.69 -23.78
C LEU A 84 9.65 -8.99 -23.68
N PRO A 85 10.52 -8.29 -24.43
CA PRO A 85 11.95 -8.60 -24.51
C PRO A 85 12.63 -8.69 -23.15
N PHE A 86 13.56 -9.65 -23.01
CA PHE A 86 14.40 -9.85 -21.83
C PHE A 86 13.65 -10.26 -20.55
N ALA A 87 12.35 -10.58 -20.63
CA ALA A 87 11.66 -11.26 -19.54
C ALA A 87 12.15 -12.70 -19.42
N TYR A 88 12.22 -13.20 -18.19
CA TYR A 88 12.64 -14.56 -17.86
C TYR A 88 11.53 -15.29 -17.09
N VAL A 89 11.07 -16.39 -17.65
CA VAL A 89 10.07 -17.27 -17.00
C VAL A 89 10.73 -18.61 -16.72
N ALA A 90 10.82 -18.95 -15.44
CA ALA A 90 11.54 -20.12 -14.97
C ALA A 90 10.70 -21.40 -15.07
N GLU A 91 11.33 -22.50 -14.64
CA GLU A 91 10.82 -23.88 -14.59
C GLU A 91 9.48 -23.97 -13.87
N ASP A 92 8.53 -24.72 -14.48
CA ASP A 92 7.19 -25.01 -13.96
C ASP A 92 6.36 -23.79 -13.53
N ALA A 93 6.71 -22.58 -14.01
CA ALA A 93 5.88 -21.41 -13.83
C ALA A 93 4.58 -21.55 -14.63
N GLU A 94 3.49 -21.03 -14.06
CA GLU A 94 2.16 -21.01 -14.70
C GLU A 94 1.70 -19.56 -14.85
N ILE A 95 1.31 -19.16 -16.07
CA ILE A 95 0.85 -17.81 -16.38
C ILE A 95 -0.53 -17.90 -17.00
N GLY A 96 -1.52 -17.27 -16.36
CA GLY A 96 -2.91 -17.23 -16.80
C GLY A 96 -3.12 -16.36 -18.05
N ASP A 97 -4.29 -16.49 -18.63
CA ASP A 97 -4.68 -15.84 -19.89
C ASP A 97 -4.61 -14.30 -19.81
N ASN A 98 -4.35 -13.64 -20.93
CA ASN A 98 -4.31 -12.18 -21.11
C ASN A 98 -3.29 -11.44 -20.22
N THR A 99 -2.37 -12.14 -19.58
CA THR A 99 -1.36 -11.52 -18.70
C THR A 99 -0.25 -10.88 -19.53
N VAL A 100 0.19 -9.69 -19.11
CA VAL A 100 1.26 -8.93 -19.76
C VAL A 100 2.50 -8.90 -18.88
N ILE A 101 3.60 -9.39 -19.41
CA ILE A 101 4.91 -9.44 -18.76
C ILE A 101 5.85 -8.49 -19.51
N TYR A 102 6.16 -7.37 -18.87
CA TYR A 102 7.01 -6.32 -19.44
C TYR A 102 8.51 -6.70 -19.45
N PRO A 103 9.37 -5.90 -20.12
CA PRO A 103 10.79 -6.22 -20.20
C PRO A 103 11.48 -6.37 -18.85
N HIS A 104 12.46 -7.30 -18.78
CA HIS A 104 13.27 -7.57 -17.58
C HIS A 104 12.49 -8.07 -16.36
N VAL A 105 11.26 -8.54 -16.52
CA VAL A 105 10.55 -9.23 -15.44
C VAL A 105 11.17 -10.61 -15.22
N TYR A 106 11.38 -10.97 -13.96
CA TYR A 106 11.78 -12.31 -13.54
C TYR A 106 10.61 -13.03 -12.87
N VAL A 107 10.21 -14.17 -13.44
CA VAL A 107 9.23 -15.10 -12.86
C VAL A 107 9.97 -16.36 -12.43
N GLY A 108 10.02 -16.61 -11.13
CA GLY A 108 10.73 -17.72 -10.51
C GLY A 108 10.08 -19.09 -10.73
N ARG A 109 10.75 -20.15 -10.29
CA ARG A 109 10.27 -21.53 -10.40
C ARG A 109 8.96 -21.73 -9.64
N HIS A 110 8.04 -22.52 -10.21
CA HIS A 110 6.75 -22.87 -9.60
C HIS A 110 5.88 -21.67 -9.23
N VAL A 111 6.18 -20.49 -9.77
CA VAL A 111 5.31 -19.31 -9.59
C VAL A 111 4.00 -19.55 -10.33
N LYS A 112 2.88 -19.16 -9.71
CA LYS A 112 1.57 -19.18 -10.34
C LYS A 112 1.05 -17.75 -10.45
N ILE A 113 0.73 -17.32 -11.67
CA ILE A 113 0.16 -16.00 -11.97
C ILE A 113 -1.20 -16.23 -12.60
N GLY A 114 -2.24 -15.60 -12.05
CA GLY A 114 -3.59 -15.64 -12.59
C GLY A 114 -3.74 -14.92 -13.92
N SER A 115 -4.97 -14.77 -14.36
CA SER A 115 -5.32 -14.12 -15.61
C SER A 115 -5.42 -12.61 -15.49
N ASP A 116 -5.30 -11.90 -16.63
CA ASP A 116 -5.48 -10.45 -16.74
C ASP A 116 -4.51 -9.62 -15.86
N CYS A 117 -3.34 -10.19 -15.54
CA CYS A 117 -2.33 -9.54 -14.73
C CYS A 117 -1.40 -8.65 -15.57
N THR A 118 -0.82 -7.64 -14.94
CA THR A 118 0.20 -6.77 -15.56
C THR A 118 1.41 -6.67 -14.64
N LEU A 119 2.56 -7.18 -15.14
CA LEU A 119 3.83 -7.10 -14.45
C LEU A 119 4.73 -6.12 -15.20
N TYR A 120 4.90 -4.92 -14.67
CA TYR A 120 5.74 -3.89 -15.29
C TYR A 120 7.23 -4.20 -15.19
N SER A 121 8.03 -3.45 -15.94
CA SER A 121 9.47 -3.71 -16.11
C SER A 121 10.21 -3.84 -14.78
N ASN A 122 11.19 -4.76 -14.73
CA ASN A 122 12.03 -5.05 -13.58
C ASN A 122 11.29 -5.62 -12.34
N VAL A 123 10.06 -6.07 -12.49
CA VAL A 123 9.38 -6.82 -11.42
C VAL A 123 10.08 -8.16 -11.21
N THR A 124 10.22 -8.55 -9.95
CA THR A 124 10.73 -9.86 -9.55
C THR A 124 9.68 -10.60 -8.75
N VAL A 125 9.26 -11.77 -9.23
CA VAL A 125 8.43 -12.72 -8.48
C VAL A 125 9.28 -13.94 -8.20
N ARG A 126 9.66 -14.15 -6.94
CA ARG A 126 10.50 -15.26 -6.53
C ARG A 126 9.73 -16.57 -6.49
N GLU A 127 10.48 -17.65 -6.41
CA GLU A 127 9.98 -19.03 -6.48
C GLU A 127 8.83 -19.32 -5.50
N ASN A 128 7.90 -20.19 -5.94
CA ASN A 128 6.71 -20.67 -5.23
C ASN A 128 5.66 -19.61 -4.87
N CYS A 129 5.83 -18.35 -5.27
CA CYS A 129 4.83 -17.31 -5.02
C CYS A 129 3.58 -17.50 -5.89
N VAL A 130 2.45 -17.02 -5.37
CA VAL A 130 1.15 -17.13 -6.07
C VAL A 130 0.54 -15.74 -6.20
N LEU A 131 0.16 -15.37 -7.42
CA LEU A 131 -0.59 -14.14 -7.71
C LEU A 131 -1.98 -14.54 -8.23
N GLY A 132 -3.02 -13.92 -7.69
CA GLY A 132 -4.39 -14.04 -8.17
C GLY A 132 -4.60 -13.40 -9.54
N ASN A 133 -5.86 -13.14 -9.87
CA ASN A 133 -6.24 -12.53 -11.14
C ASN A 133 -6.25 -10.99 -11.06
N ARG A 134 -6.02 -10.32 -12.18
CA ARG A 134 -6.05 -8.84 -12.30
C ARG A 134 -5.10 -8.14 -11.33
N VAL A 135 -3.99 -8.80 -11.02
CA VAL A 135 -2.92 -8.22 -10.19
C VAL A 135 -2.07 -7.30 -11.04
N ILE A 136 -1.77 -6.12 -10.50
CA ILE A 136 -0.87 -5.16 -11.12
C ILE A 136 0.37 -5.00 -10.25
N LEU A 137 1.53 -5.34 -10.79
CA LEU A 137 2.81 -5.08 -10.15
C LEU A 137 3.55 -3.97 -10.88
N GLN A 138 3.74 -2.84 -10.23
CA GLN A 138 4.43 -1.68 -10.77
C GLN A 138 5.95 -1.92 -10.85
N ALA A 139 6.65 -1.11 -11.62
CA ALA A 139 8.06 -1.31 -11.95
C ALA A 139 8.95 -1.49 -10.69
N GLY A 140 9.79 -2.50 -10.72
CA GLY A 140 10.74 -2.79 -9.64
C GLY A 140 10.15 -3.41 -8.38
N ALA A 141 8.86 -3.75 -8.35
CA ALA A 141 8.26 -4.46 -7.22
C ALA A 141 8.90 -5.85 -7.05
N VAL A 142 9.14 -6.26 -5.81
CA VAL A 142 9.75 -7.56 -5.47
C VAL A 142 8.80 -8.37 -4.60
N ILE A 143 8.37 -9.51 -5.10
CA ILE A 143 7.49 -10.44 -4.41
C ILE A 143 8.26 -11.69 -4.01
N GLY A 144 8.31 -11.99 -2.72
CA GLY A 144 8.95 -13.18 -2.18
C GLY A 144 10.45 -13.03 -1.91
N GLY A 145 10.94 -11.81 -1.67
CA GLY A 145 12.26 -11.61 -1.07
C GLY A 145 12.39 -12.35 0.26
N ASP A 146 13.60 -12.67 0.68
CA ASP A 146 13.80 -13.33 1.99
C ASP A 146 13.45 -12.38 3.13
N GLY A 147 12.63 -12.84 4.07
CA GLY A 147 12.36 -12.12 5.31
C GLY A 147 13.63 -11.86 6.14
N PHE A 148 13.60 -10.81 6.95
CA PHE A 148 14.72 -10.42 7.81
C PHE A 148 14.76 -11.28 9.08
N GLY A 149 15.30 -12.49 8.98
CA GLY A 149 15.43 -13.46 10.07
C GLY A 149 16.89 -13.79 10.40
N TYR A 150 17.34 -13.44 11.62
CA TYR A 150 18.68 -13.76 12.10
C TYR A 150 18.66 -14.19 13.57
N ILE A 151 19.51 -15.18 13.91
CA ILE A 151 19.81 -15.57 15.28
C ILE A 151 21.15 -14.95 15.65
N THR A 152 21.19 -14.24 16.76
CA THR A 152 22.43 -13.65 17.28
C THR A 152 22.96 -14.51 18.42
N ALA A 153 24.12 -15.09 18.24
CA ALA A 153 24.84 -15.86 19.27
C ALA A 153 26.34 -15.49 19.19
N ASP A 154 26.98 -15.33 20.32
CA ASP A 154 28.42 -15.01 20.43
C ASP A 154 28.86 -13.81 19.57
N GLY A 155 28.01 -12.79 19.49
CA GLY A 155 28.25 -11.56 18.71
C GLY A 155 28.19 -11.73 17.19
N LYS A 156 27.67 -12.87 16.70
CA LYS A 156 27.52 -13.18 15.27
C LYS A 156 26.05 -13.34 14.91
N HIS A 157 25.70 -12.91 13.67
CA HIS A 157 24.37 -13.06 13.12
C HIS A 157 24.33 -14.24 12.14
N THR A 158 23.56 -15.26 12.45
CA THR A 158 23.34 -16.41 11.57
C THR A 158 21.97 -16.28 10.91
N LYS A 159 21.92 -16.36 9.58
CA LYS A 159 20.68 -16.24 8.81
C LYS A 159 19.74 -17.42 9.09
N VAL A 160 18.48 -17.12 9.33
CA VAL A 160 17.38 -18.10 9.34
C VAL A 160 16.86 -18.22 7.92
N LEU A 161 16.83 -19.43 7.39
CA LEU A 161 16.30 -19.69 6.04
C LEU A 161 14.83 -19.34 5.98
N GLN A 162 14.44 -18.70 4.88
CA GLN A 162 13.07 -18.32 4.59
C GLN A 162 12.52 -19.28 3.52
N THR A 163 11.73 -20.25 3.92
CA THR A 163 11.30 -21.38 3.07
C THR A 163 9.85 -21.27 2.60
N GLY A 164 9.11 -20.31 3.14
CA GLY A 164 7.73 -20.03 2.74
C GLY A 164 7.65 -19.24 1.43
N ASN A 165 6.49 -18.70 1.15
CA ASN A 165 6.19 -17.95 -0.06
C ASN A 165 5.36 -16.68 0.22
N VAL A 166 4.90 -16.04 -0.85
CA VAL A 166 3.91 -14.96 -0.83
C VAL A 166 2.69 -15.39 -1.62
N VAL A 167 1.51 -15.11 -1.09
CA VAL A 167 0.22 -15.29 -1.77
C VAL A 167 -0.47 -13.93 -1.89
N VAL A 168 -0.71 -13.51 -3.12
CA VAL A 168 -1.39 -12.24 -3.44
C VAL A 168 -2.77 -12.55 -4.00
N GLY A 169 -3.82 -11.97 -3.42
CA GLY A 169 -5.20 -12.13 -3.85
C GLY A 169 -5.52 -11.40 -5.16
N ASP A 170 -6.74 -11.61 -5.65
CA ASP A 170 -7.25 -10.94 -6.85
C ASP A 170 -7.31 -9.41 -6.68
N ASP A 171 -7.24 -8.68 -7.79
CA ASP A 171 -7.45 -7.23 -7.83
C ASP A 171 -6.48 -6.41 -6.97
N VAL A 172 -5.35 -6.98 -6.57
CA VAL A 172 -4.30 -6.29 -5.80
C VAL A 172 -3.44 -5.45 -6.74
N GLU A 173 -3.06 -4.27 -6.29
CA GLU A 173 -2.06 -3.44 -6.96
C GLU A 173 -0.90 -3.14 -6.01
N ILE A 174 0.34 -3.32 -6.48
CA ILE A 174 1.58 -3.13 -5.72
C ILE A 174 2.46 -2.12 -6.44
N GLY A 175 2.76 -1.03 -5.76
CA GLY A 175 3.50 0.13 -6.26
C GLY A 175 4.98 -0.13 -6.54
N CYS A 176 5.62 0.87 -7.15
CA CYS A 176 7.01 0.78 -7.59
C CYS A 176 7.97 0.53 -6.41
N ASN A 177 8.93 -0.38 -6.62
CA ASN A 177 9.98 -0.72 -5.65
C ASN A 177 9.45 -1.12 -4.26
N THR A 178 8.23 -1.61 -4.20
CA THR A 178 7.65 -2.21 -2.99
C THR A 178 8.15 -3.63 -2.83
N CYS A 179 8.49 -4.01 -1.60
CA CYS A 179 8.97 -5.34 -1.26
C CYS A 179 7.97 -6.07 -0.35
N ILE A 180 7.56 -7.27 -0.78
CA ILE A 180 6.76 -8.19 0.04
C ILE A 180 7.64 -9.40 0.35
N ASP A 181 8.02 -9.56 1.60
CA ASP A 181 8.88 -10.67 2.01
C ASP A 181 8.11 -11.98 2.11
N ARG A 182 8.78 -13.07 1.75
CA ARG A 182 8.24 -14.42 1.97
C ARG A 182 8.20 -14.75 3.45
N ALA A 183 7.30 -15.61 3.83
CA ALA A 183 7.25 -16.16 5.16
C ALA A 183 8.49 -17.04 5.46
N THR A 184 8.86 -17.16 6.72
CA THR A 184 9.86 -18.15 7.18
C THR A 184 9.37 -19.56 6.88
N VAL A 185 8.12 -19.85 7.23
CA VAL A 185 7.34 -21.04 6.87
C VAL A 185 5.92 -20.57 6.54
N ASP A 186 5.15 -21.33 5.80
CA ASP A 186 3.82 -20.99 5.28
C ASP A 186 3.84 -19.79 4.30
N SER A 187 2.96 -18.81 4.44
CA SER A 187 2.80 -17.73 3.48
C SER A 187 2.69 -16.36 4.16
N THR A 188 3.29 -15.35 3.54
CA THR A 188 2.88 -13.95 3.68
C THR A 188 1.71 -13.72 2.74
N VAL A 189 0.62 -13.11 3.21
CA VAL A 189 -0.64 -13.04 2.47
C VAL A 189 -1.06 -11.59 2.28
N ILE A 190 -1.41 -11.23 1.03
CA ILE A 190 -2.04 -9.95 0.69
C ILE A 190 -3.46 -10.24 0.22
N GLY A 191 -4.44 -9.77 0.96
CA GLY A 191 -5.87 -9.96 0.69
C GLY A 191 -6.34 -9.23 -0.57
N LYS A 192 -7.41 -9.78 -1.15
CA LYS A 192 -8.04 -9.28 -2.38
C LYS A 192 -8.34 -7.78 -2.31
N GLY A 193 -8.17 -7.08 -3.44
CA GLY A 193 -8.52 -5.67 -3.61
C GLY A 193 -7.60 -4.68 -2.90
N THR A 194 -6.62 -5.15 -2.12
CA THR A 194 -5.67 -4.29 -1.39
C THR A 194 -4.79 -3.50 -2.36
N LYS A 195 -4.56 -2.22 -2.02
CA LYS A 195 -3.74 -1.29 -2.79
C LYS A 195 -2.52 -0.87 -1.97
N ILE A 196 -1.36 -1.12 -2.52
CA ILE A 196 -0.07 -0.84 -1.90
C ILE A 196 0.68 0.14 -2.78
N ASP A 197 1.04 1.29 -2.22
CA ASP A 197 1.75 2.36 -2.92
C ASP A 197 3.26 2.06 -3.01
N ASN A 198 4.02 3.01 -3.50
CA ASN A 198 5.44 2.87 -3.77
C ASN A 198 6.28 2.79 -2.49
N LEU A 199 7.40 2.05 -2.56
CA LEU A 199 8.39 1.96 -1.49
C LEU A 199 7.81 1.46 -0.15
N VAL A 200 6.79 0.64 -0.21
CA VAL A 200 6.22 -0.03 0.96
C VAL A 200 7.01 -1.30 1.25
N HIS A 201 7.16 -1.63 2.53
CA HIS A 201 7.71 -2.90 2.97
C HIS A 201 6.67 -3.69 3.77
N VAL A 202 6.41 -4.92 3.35
CA VAL A 202 5.59 -5.90 4.09
C VAL A 202 6.50 -7.03 4.52
N GLY A 203 6.61 -7.25 5.82
CA GLY A 203 7.51 -8.22 6.43
C GLY A 203 7.05 -9.67 6.26
N HIS A 204 7.92 -10.58 6.67
CA HIS A 204 7.64 -12.01 6.58
C HIS A 204 6.48 -12.45 7.49
N ASN A 205 5.71 -13.42 7.06
CA ASN A 205 4.55 -13.96 7.81
C ASN A 205 3.44 -12.94 8.09
N ASP A 206 3.39 -11.82 7.38
CA ASP A 206 2.29 -10.86 7.52
C ASP A 206 1.03 -11.40 6.83
N ILE A 207 -0.12 -11.09 7.42
CA ILE A 207 -1.44 -11.33 6.84
C ILE A 207 -2.13 -9.98 6.70
N ILE A 208 -2.15 -9.43 5.50
CA ILE A 208 -2.86 -8.19 5.19
C ILE A 208 -4.25 -8.56 4.66
N GLY A 209 -5.28 -8.02 5.28
CA GLY A 209 -6.68 -8.24 4.93
C GLY A 209 -7.08 -7.73 3.56
N GLU A 210 -8.36 -7.85 3.24
CA GLU A 210 -8.93 -7.39 1.96
C GLU A 210 -9.16 -5.87 1.96
N ASN A 211 -9.08 -5.27 0.76
CA ASN A 211 -9.38 -3.85 0.51
C ASN A 211 -8.62 -2.87 1.43
N CYS A 212 -7.44 -3.24 1.87
CA CYS A 212 -6.56 -2.36 2.63
C CYS A 212 -5.87 -1.35 1.72
N ILE A 213 -5.42 -0.24 2.30
CA ILE A 213 -4.64 0.80 1.61
C ILE A 213 -3.37 1.05 2.41
N LEU A 214 -2.21 0.79 1.80
CA LEU A 214 -0.90 1.09 2.35
C LEU A 214 -0.27 2.18 1.50
N VAL A 215 -0.23 3.41 2.03
CA VAL A 215 0.33 4.57 1.31
C VAL A 215 1.87 4.52 1.33
N ALA A 216 2.51 5.31 0.48
CA ALA A 216 3.95 5.27 0.26
C ALA A 216 4.79 5.26 1.55
N HIS A 217 5.86 4.47 1.54
CA HIS A 217 6.80 4.28 2.66
C HIS A 217 6.20 3.66 3.93
N VAL A 218 5.04 3.02 3.87
CA VAL A 218 4.54 2.23 5.00
C VAL A 218 5.46 1.04 5.24
N GLY A 219 5.76 0.75 6.51
CA GLY A 219 6.53 -0.41 6.91
C GLY A 219 5.74 -1.30 7.86
N ILE A 220 5.41 -2.52 7.44
CA ILE A 220 4.80 -3.52 8.29
C ILE A 220 5.89 -4.50 8.72
N SER A 221 6.15 -4.59 10.01
CA SER A 221 7.13 -5.54 10.55
C SER A 221 6.58 -6.96 10.55
N GLY A 222 7.46 -7.96 10.55
CA GLY A 222 7.05 -9.36 10.39
C GLY A 222 6.04 -9.89 11.44
N SER A 223 5.24 -10.83 11.01
CA SER A 223 4.21 -11.54 11.81
C SER A 223 3.06 -10.64 12.30
N VAL A 224 2.71 -9.63 11.54
CA VAL A 224 1.55 -8.75 11.80
C VAL A 224 0.33 -9.27 11.05
N THR A 225 -0.82 -9.26 11.73
CA THR A 225 -2.12 -9.52 11.10
C THR A 225 -2.92 -8.22 11.04
N VAL A 226 -3.35 -7.84 9.85
CA VAL A 226 -4.18 -6.65 9.59
C VAL A 226 -5.55 -7.08 9.10
N GLY A 227 -6.59 -6.57 9.75
CA GLY A 227 -7.98 -6.78 9.34
C GLY A 227 -8.33 -6.03 8.06
N ASN A 228 -9.54 -6.31 7.53
CA ASN A 228 -10.01 -5.77 6.26
C ASN A 228 -10.26 -4.24 6.29
N ASN A 229 -10.23 -3.59 5.13
CA ASN A 229 -10.56 -2.17 4.95
C ASN A 229 -9.72 -1.21 5.81
N THR A 230 -8.52 -1.59 6.16
CA THR A 230 -7.63 -0.78 7.01
C THR A 230 -6.69 0.07 6.17
N THR A 231 -6.55 1.34 6.54
CA THR A 231 -5.73 2.32 5.81
C THR A 231 -4.54 2.78 6.65
N PHE A 232 -3.34 2.67 6.08
CA PHE A 232 -2.11 3.21 6.63
C PHE A 232 -1.69 4.44 5.84
N GLY A 233 -1.68 5.60 6.47
CA GLY A 233 -1.14 6.83 5.91
C GLY A 233 0.38 6.75 5.67
N GLY A 234 0.88 7.58 4.78
CA GLY A 234 2.28 7.53 4.35
C GLY A 234 3.28 7.55 5.51
N GLN A 235 4.32 6.71 5.42
CA GLN A 235 5.36 6.54 6.45
C GLN A 235 4.84 5.98 7.79
N ALA A 236 3.62 5.48 7.89
CA ALA A 236 3.20 4.76 9.09
C ALA A 236 3.95 3.41 9.18
N ALA A 237 4.19 2.97 10.41
CA ALA A 237 4.93 1.72 10.64
C ALA A 237 4.39 0.95 11.85
N THR A 238 4.56 -0.38 11.83
CA THR A 238 4.17 -1.26 12.92
C THR A 238 5.38 -1.88 13.61
N ALA A 239 5.28 -2.16 14.89
CA ALA A 239 6.12 -3.19 15.52
C ALA A 239 5.68 -4.58 15.04
N GLY A 240 6.54 -5.60 15.25
CA GLY A 240 6.23 -6.97 14.87
C GLY A 240 5.22 -7.66 15.79
N HIS A 241 4.62 -8.76 15.29
CA HIS A 241 3.73 -9.64 16.04
C HIS A 241 2.44 -8.99 16.56
N LEU A 242 1.93 -7.97 15.89
CA LEU A 242 0.71 -7.26 16.27
C LEU A 242 -0.53 -7.80 15.56
N LYS A 243 -1.67 -7.61 16.23
CA LYS A 243 -3.00 -7.79 15.64
C LYS A 243 -3.67 -6.42 15.47
N ILE A 244 -3.94 -6.06 14.25
CA ILE A 244 -4.58 -4.79 13.86
C ILE A 244 -5.96 -5.11 13.34
N GLY A 245 -6.97 -4.46 13.90
CA GLY A 245 -8.37 -4.68 13.55
C GLY A 245 -8.74 -4.22 12.15
N SER A 246 -10.00 -4.47 11.80
CA SER A 246 -10.61 -4.03 10.54
C SER A 246 -11.13 -2.59 10.63
N ASN A 247 -11.28 -1.93 9.47
CA ASN A 247 -11.81 -0.57 9.34
C ASN A 247 -11.01 0.47 10.14
N CYS A 248 -9.72 0.26 10.31
CA CYS A 248 -8.84 1.19 11.01
C CYS A 248 -8.24 2.22 10.04
N THR A 249 -7.92 3.40 10.56
CA THR A 249 -7.20 4.42 9.81
C THR A 249 -6.04 4.96 10.64
N PHE A 250 -4.86 4.88 10.10
CA PHE A 250 -3.65 5.44 10.71
C PHE A 250 -3.21 6.67 9.91
N ALA A 251 -3.11 7.81 10.57
CA ALA A 251 -2.57 9.02 9.96
C ALA A 251 -1.09 8.83 9.54
N GLY A 252 -0.60 9.68 8.67
CA GLY A 252 0.79 9.63 8.23
C GLY A 252 1.78 9.64 9.41
N ARG A 253 2.86 8.85 9.30
CA ARG A 253 3.92 8.70 10.31
C ARG A 253 3.49 8.12 11.65
N THR A 254 2.32 7.49 11.74
CA THR A 254 1.90 6.83 12.98
C THR A 254 2.76 5.61 13.27
N GLY A 255 3.36 5.54 14.45
CA GLY A 255 4.06 4.37 14.97
C GLY A 255 3.13 3.49 15.80
N ILE A 256 2.85 2.27 15.34
CA ILE A 256 1.93 1.33 15.98
C ILE A 256 2.76 0.30 16.74
N ILE A 257 2.67 0.30 18.07
CA ILE A 257 3.51 -0.52 18.96
C ILE A 257 2.72 -1.51 19.83
N SER A 258 1.41 -1.59 19.63
CA SER A 258 0.51 -2.50 20.36
C SER A 258 -0.65 -2.92 19.46
N ASP A 259 -1.35 -3.96 19.87
CA ASP A 259 -2.58 -4.41 19.21
C ASP A 259 -3.62 -3.30 19.12
N VAL A 260 -4.37 -3.29 18.02
CA VAL A 260 -5.35 -2.25 17.70
C VAL A 260 -6.73 -2.88 17.52
N PRO A 261 -7.77 -2.40 18.23
CA PRO A 261 -9.13 -2.87 18.01
C PRO A 261 -9.71 -2.37 16.68
N ASP A 262 -10.85 -2.95 16.25
CA ASP A 262 -11.55 -2.52 15.03
C ASP A 262 -12.08 -1.08 15.10
N ASN A 263 -12.31 -0.47 13.95
CA ASN A 263 -13.04 0.79 13.77
C ASN A 263 -12.41 2.01 14.47
N VAL A 264 -11.10 2.10 14.54
CA VAL A 264 -10.40 3.22 15.18
C VAL A 264 -9.65 4.09 14.19
N ILE A 265 -9.47 5.36 14.55
CA ILE A 265 -8.60 6.30 13.85
C ILE A 265 -7.49 6.71 14.82
N TRP A 266 -6.25 6.32 14.51
CA TRP A 266 -5.08 6.66 15.32
C TRP A 266 -4.14 7.59 14.57
N ALA A 267 -3.49 8.47 15.33
CA ALA A 267 -2.49 9.40 14.82
C ALA A 267 -1.37 9.57 15.86
N GLY A 268 -0.18 9.85 15.38
CA GLY A 268 0.93 10.20 16.26
C GLY A 268 2.08 10.78 15.46
N PHE A 269 2.02 12.07 15.16
CA PHE A 269 3.11 12.90 14.61
C PHE A 269 2.56 14.09 13.77
N PRO A 270 1.90 15.12 14.31
CA PRO A 270 1.66 16.31 13.52
C PRO A 270 2.94 17.14 13.42
N ALA A 271 3.25 17.67 12.24
CA ALA A 271 4.22 18.73 12.11
C ALA A 271 3.64 20.03 12.70
N GLN A 272 4.48 20.79 13.37
CA GLN A 272 4.11 22.07 13.96
C GLN A 272 5.24 23.09 13.80
N PRO A 273 5.02 24.40 14.01
CA PRO A 273 6.07 25.40 13.92
C PRO A 273 7.27 25.00 14.79
N HIS A 274 8.49 25.09 14.25
CA HIS A 274 9.70 24.57 14.90
C HIS A 274 9.93 25.16 16.30
N VAL A 275 9.63 26.43 16.50
CA VAL A 275 9.75 27.10 17.80
C VAL A 275 8.78 26.52 18.83
N GLU A 276 7.56 26.19 18.41
CA GLU A 276 6.55 25.57 19.27
C GLU A 276 6.96 24.16 19.65
N TRP A 277 7.42 23.37 18.67
CA TRP A 277 7.95 22.04 18.91
C TRP A 277 9.10 22.03 19.92
N LEU A 278 10.08 22.95 19.79
CA LEU A 278 11.17 23.07 20.74
C LEU A 278 10.69 23.40 22.17
N ARG A 279 9.70 24.28 22.29
CA ARG A 279 9.10 24.62 23.59
C ARG A 279 8.42 23.40 24.23
N GLU A 280 7.62 22.67 23.46
CA GLU A 280 6.96 21.46 23.92
C GLU A 280 7.98 20.39 24.35
N GLN A 281 9.01 20.12 23.55
CA GLN A 281 10.07 19.19 23.91
C GLN A 281 10.78 19.58 25.21
N ALA A 282 11.01 20.87 25.43
CA ALA A 282 11.60 21.37 26.67
C ALA A 282 10.68 21.19 27.88
N GLN A 283 9.36 21.31 27.70
CA GLN A 283 8.36 21.06 28.75
C GLN A 283 8.24 19.57 29.09
N VAL A 284 8.17 18.70 28.06
CA VAL A 284 8.10 17.24 28.24
C VAL A 284 9.31 16.73 29.04
N ARG A 285 10.52 17.23 28.76
CA ARG A 285 11.73 16.87 29.53
C ARG A 285 11.65 17.23 31.02
N LYS A 286 10.89 18.28 31.38
CA LYS A 286 10.70 18.71 32.78
C LYS A 286 9.53 18.00 33.48
N LEU A 287 8.74 17.21 32.77
CA LEU A 287 7.52 16.59 33.28
C LEU A 287 7.80 15.67 34.49
N GLY A 288 8.90 14.90 34.45
CA GLY A 288 9.29 14.04 35.56
C GLY A 288 9.55 14.80 36.88
N ASP A 289 10.20 15.98 36.80
CA ASP A 289 10.46 16.82 37.96
C ASP A 289 9.17 17.52 38.46
N LEU A 290 8.29 17.90 37.53
CA LEU A 290 7.00 18.45 37.86
C LEU A 290 6.15 17.42 38.64
N MET A 291 6.10 16.17 38.18
CA MET A 291 5.42 15.07 38.87
C MET A 291 5.94 14.84 40.29
N LYS A 292 7.26 14.91 40.50
CA LYS A 292 7.86 14.84 41.86
C LYS A 292 7.41 16.00 42.75
N LYS A 293 7.36 17.22 42.18
CA LYS A 293 6.86 18.41 42.90
C LYS A 293 5.40 18.29 43.31
N VAL A 294 4.56 17.84 42.36
CA VAL A 294 3.12 17.62 42.61
C VAL A 294 2.92 16.62 43.74
N ARG A 295 3.55 15.44 43.70
CA ARG A 295 3.44 14.43 44.78
C ARG A 295 3.88 14.97 46.12
N ARG A 296 4.92 15.82 46.17
CA ARG A 296 5.35 16.46 47.43
C ARG A 296 4.30 17.44 47.93
N LEU A 297 3.70 18.26 47.04
CA LEU A 297 2.64 19.19 47.42
C LEU A 297 1.40 18.45 47.94
N GLU A 298 0.96 17.39 47.25
CA GLU A 298 -0.15 16.55 47.69
C GLU A 298 0.07 15.98 49.09
N LYS A 299 1.28 15.53 49.39
CA LYS A 299 1.64 15.06 50.72
C LYS A 299 1.53 16.18 51.76
N THR A 300 2.05 17.37 51.47
CA THR A 300 2.00 18.54 52.37
C THR A 300 0.57 18.98 52.60
N VAL A 301 -0.28 19.03 51.57
CA VAL A 301 -1.71 19.38 51.71
C VAL A 301 -2.40 18.38 52.64
N LYS A 302 -2.23 17.07 52.43
CA LYS A 302 -2.80 16.03 53.31
C LYS A 302 -2.33 16.13 54.76
N GLU A 303 -1.11 16.59 55.01
CA GLU A 303 -0.57 16.83 56.35
C GLU A 303 -1.22 18.06 57.02
N LEU A 304 -1.52 19.10 56.22
CA LEU A 304 -2.21 20.32 56.69
C LEU A 304 -3.70 20.12 56.96
N GLU A 305 -4.37 19.29 56.14
CA GLU A 305 -5.79 18.93 56.34
C GLU A 305 -6.05 18.07 57.58
N LYS A 306 -5.00 17.46 58.15
CA LYS A 306 -5.09 16.65 59.38
C LYS A 306 -4.83 17.44 60.67
N LYS A 307 -4.47 18.71 60.56
CA LYS A 307 -4.30 19.64 61.69
C LYS A 307 -5.52 20.51 61.87
#